data_2bb9c6f46535cebcf2f40540b106b22f
#
_entry.id   2bb9c6f46535cebcf2f40540b106b22f
#
_cell.length_a   1.000
_cell.length_b   1.000
_cell.length_c   1.000
_cell.angle_alpha   90.00
_cell.angle_beta   90.00
_cell.angle_gamma   90.00
#
_symmetry.space_group_name_H-M   'P 1'
#
loop_
_entity.id
_entity.type
_entity.pdbx_description
1 polymer ?
#
loop_
_entity_poly.entity_id
_entity_poly.type
_entity_poly.pdbx_seq_one_letter_code
_entity_poly.pdbx_strand_id
1 'polypeptide(L)'
;MIKDEPSDILLKQLQQYGLGFRKAGLHMKHRYKWLRILAALVVMTVFAAGIMAYLIWNGRILLNNPSKTRYPVRGVDVSHYQGEIDWKVLGRQDIDFAYIKATEGSSHVDEKFYQNWSESALSGLAVGAYHFFSFDSSGKDQLAHFIQCLPDREGTLPPAVDVEFYGDKAANPPNPADVEQELGALLEGLEAQYGIVPVIYATEESWNLYIRGRFDRYPLWIRNVKTKPRTEGEPWLLWQYTNRQRLGGYEGEETFIDMNVYCGSREQWENWYGNRNKS
;
A
#
# COMPACT_ATOMS: atom_id res chain seq x y z
N MET A 1 -24.46 63.09 -66.84
CA MET A 1 -24.38 63.02 -65.37
C MET A 1 -25.64 62.29 -64.94
N ILE A 2 -25.53 60.97 -64.83
CA ILE A 2 -26.70 60.12 -64.52
C ILE A 2 -26.79 60.13 -62.95
N LYS A 3 -27.91 60.68 -62.44
CA LYS A 3 -28.23 60.67 -61.03
C LYS A 3 -28.74 59.27 -60.68
N ASP A 4 -28.07 58.56 -59.83
CA ASP A 4 -28.64 57.32 -59.28
C ASP A 4 -29.96 57.58 -58.61
N GLU A 5 -30.96 56.81 -58.96
CA GLU A 5 -32.31 56.91 -58.38
C GLU A 5 -32.27 56.48 -56.87
N PRO A 6 -33.06 57.13 -56.02
CA PRO A 6 -33.14 56.82 -54.60
C PRO A 6 -33.43 55.36 -54.29
N SER A 7 -34.15 54.67 -55.21
CA SER A 7 -34.44 53.24 -55.15
C SER A 7 -33.22 52.31 -55.20
N ASP A 8 -32.22 52.69 -55.99
CA ASP A 8 -30.98 51.88 -56.13
C ASP A 8 -30.07 51.97 -54.91
N ILE A 9 -30.08 53.14 -54.23
CA ILE A 9 -29.31 53.32 -52.98
C ILE A 9 -29.94 52.46 -51.86
N LEU A 10 -31.29 52.45 -51.79
CA LEU A 10 -32.04 51.66 -50.80
C LEU A 10 -31.83 50.13 -51.01
N LEU A 11 -31.87 49.69 -52.26
CA LEU A 11 -31.62 48.28 -52.61
C LEU A 11 -30.22 47.86 -52.30
N LYS A 12 -29.19 48.66 -52.53
CA LYS A 12 -27.81 48.38 -52.14
C LYS A 12 -27.66 48.30 -50.62
N GLN A 13 -28.29 49.19 -49.87
CA GLN A 13 -28.27 49.16 -48.41
C GLN A 13 -28.95 47.91 -47.90
N LEU A 14 -30.12 47.53 -48.38
CA LEU A 14 -30.82 46.31 -47.97
C LEU A 14 -30.04 45.00 -48.28
N GLN A 15 -29.34 44.97 -49.43
CA GLN A 15 -28.46 43.86 -49.76
C GLN A 15 -27.25 43.79 -48.82
N GLN A 16 -26.69 44.93 -48.43
CA GLN A 16 -25.57 44.99 -47.49
C GLN A 16 -25.98 44.54 -46.08
N TYR A 17 -27.18 44.92 -45.63
CA TYR A 17 -27.76 44.43 -44.36
C TYR A 17 -28.08 42.93 -44.44
N GLY A 18 -28.64 42.44 -45.54
CA GLY A 18 -28.94 41.02 -45.73
C GLY A 18 -27.69 40.12 -45.74
N LEU A 19 -26.58 40.61 -46.31
CA LEU A 19 -25.26 39.94 -46.26
C LEU A 19 -24.64 39.96 -44.86
N GLY A 20 -24.84 41.07 -44.10
CA GLY A 20 -24.41 41.17 -42.70
C GLY A 20 -25.11 40.14 -41.79
N PHE A 21 -26.42 40.00 -41.91
CA PHE A 21 -27.23 39.04 -41.16
C PHE A 21 -26.88 37.58 -41.51
N ARG A 22 -26.59 37.26 -42.77
CA ARG A 22 -26.15 35.91 -43.20
C ARG A 22 -24.77 35.57 -42.63
N LYS A 23 -23.80 36.51 -42.66
CA LYS A 23 -22.48 36.32 -42.08
C LYS A 23 -22.53 36.15 -40.55
N ALA A 24 -23.31 36.97 -39.85
CA ALA A 24 -23.50 36.88 -38.40
C ALA A 24 -24.17 35.53 -38.02
N GLY A 25 -25.16 35.06 -38.76
CA GLY A 25 -25.79 33.74 -38.54
C GLY A 25 -24.88 32.57 -38.78
N LEU A 26 -23.93 32.63 -39.74
CA LEU A 26 -22.91 31.62 -39.97
C LEU A 26 -21.88 31.57 -38.82
N HIS A 27 -21.43 32.73 -38.35
CA HIS A 27 -20.54 32.82 -37.21
C HIS A 27 -21.17 32.32 -35.91
N MET A 28 -22.45 32.60 -35.68
CA MET A 28 -23.18 32.04 -34.52
C MET A 28 -23.28 30.53 -34.59
N LYS A 29 -23.68 29.94 -35.74
CA LYS A 29 -23.76 28.48 -35.92
C LYS A 29 -22.44 27.81 -35.69
N HIS A 30 -21.31 28.41 -36.12
CA HIS A 30 -19.95 27.89 -35.87
C HIS A 30 -19.60 27.93 -34.38
N ARG A 31 -19.90 29.01 -33.68
CA ARG A 31 -19.66 29.12 -32.22
C ARG A 31 -20.48 28.08 -31.44
N TYR A 32 -21.75 27.85 -31.77
CA TYR A 32 -22.56 26.82 -31.14
C TYR A 32 -22.04 25.40 -31.42
N LYS A 33 -21.50 25.14 -32.60
CA LYS A 33 -20.86 23.86 -32.93
C LYS A 33 -19.65 23.61 -32.06
N TRP A 34 -18.78 24.60 -31.92
CA TRP A 34 -17.58 24.51 -31.05
C TRP A 34 -17.95 24.39 -29.57
N LEU A 35 -18.96 25.12 -29.11
CA LEU A 35 -19.47 24.99 -27.74
C LEU A 35 -20.03 23.59 -27.45
N ARG A 36 -20.73 22.98 -28.41
CA ARG A 36 -21.22 21.60 -28.28
C ARG A 36 -20.05 20.59 -28.24
N ILE A 37 -19.03 20.78 -29.07
CA ILE A 37 -17.85 19.94 -29.06
C ILE A 37 -17.11 20.08 -27.73
N LEU A 38 -16.93 21.31 -27.26
CA LEU A 38 -16.29 21.55 -25.96
C LEU A 38 -17.08 20.93 -24.80
N ALA A 39 -18.40 21.10 -24.79
CA ALA A 39 -19.27 20.48 -23.80
C ALA A 39 -19.17 18.94 -23.83
N ALA A 40 -19.16 18.33 -25.03
CA ALA A 40 -18.98 16.89 -25.17
C ALA A 40 -17.60 16.42 -24.67
N LEU A 41 -16.54 17.20 -24.95
CA LEU A 41 -15.20 16.89 -24.44
C LEU A 41 -15.14 16.98 -22.91
N VAL A 42 -15.74 18.00 -22.31
CA VAL A 42 -15.84 18.13 -20.85
C VAL A 42 -16.59 16.94 -20.24
N VAL A 43 -17.73 16.57 -20.80
CA VAL A 43 -18.51 15.41 -20.33
C VAL A 43 -17.69 14.12 -20.44
N MET A 44 -17.01 13.90 -21.55
CA MET A 44 -16.14 12.72 -21.72
C MET A 44 -14.97 12.71 -20.71
N THR A 45 -14.36 13.86 -20.45
CA THR A 45 -13.28 13.97 -19.47
C THR A 45 -13.76 13.66 -18.06
N VAL A 46 -14.93 14.21 -17.67
CA VAL A 46 -15.53 13.92 -16.35
C VAL A 46 -15.90 12.45 -16.23
N PHE A 47 -16.44 11.86 -17.28
CA PHE A 47 -16.78 10.43 -17.30
C PHE A 47 -15.53 9.55 -17.20
N ALA A 48 -14.48 9.85 -17.97
CA ALA A 48 -13.18 9.15 -17.89
C ALA A 48 -12.53 9.28 -16.50
N ALA A 49 -12.58 10.48 -15.90
CA ALA A 49 -12.11 10.70 -14.53
C ALA A 49 -12.91 9.88 -13.50
N GLY A 50 -14.22 9.79 -13.67
CA GLY A 50 -15.08 8.96 -12.83
C GLY A 50 -14.74 7.46 -12.93
N ILE A 51 -14.51 6.95 -14.15
CA ILE A 51 -14.06 5.57 -14.36
C ILE A 51 -12.68 5.34 -13.70
N MET A 52 -11.75 6.25 -13.89
CA MET A 52 -10.41 6.16 -13.29
C MET A 52 -10.50 6.13 -11.76
N ALA A 53 -11.27 7.04 -11.17
CA ALA A 53 -11.49 7.06 -9.73
C ALA A 53 -12.14 5.75 -9.23
N TYR A 54 -13.11 5.21 -9.96
CA TYR A 54 -13.72 3.92 -9.66
C TYR A 54 -12.71 2.76 -9.71
N LEU A 55 -11.86 2.72 -10.73
CA LEU A 55 -10.83 1.67 -10.88
C LEU A 55 -9.79 1.74 -9.76
N ILE A 56 -9.38 2.96 -9.36
CA ILE A 56 -8.47 3.16 -8.22
C ILE A 56 -9.17 2.76 -6.92
N TRP A 57 -10.41 3.18 -6.71
CA TRP A 57 -11.18 2.85 -5.51
C TRP A 57 -11.36 1.34 -5.34
N ASN A 58 -11.56 0.61 -6.43
CA ASN A 58 -11.71 -0.85 -6.42
C ASN A 58 -10.38 -1.62 -6.50
N GLY A 59 -9.23 -0.97 -6.35
CA GLY A 59 -7.93 -1.64 -6.37
C GLY A 59 -7.56 -2.28 -7.72
N ARG A 60 -8.25 -1.91 -8.81
CA ARG A 60 -7.91 -2.37 -10.16
C ARG A 60 -6.72 -1.62 -10.74
N ILE A 61 -6.53 -0.40 -10.30
CA ILE A 61 -5.35 0.42 -10.60
C ILE A 61 -4.75 0.83 -9.26
N LEU A 62 -3.51 0.44 -9.03
CA LEU A 62 -2.75 0.84 -7.86
C LEU A 62 -2.01 2.14 -8.15
N LEU A 63 -2.17 3.14 -7.28
CA LEU A 63 -1.45 4.41 -7.39
C LEU A 63 0.05 4.24 -7.15
N ASN A 64 0.39 3.30 -6.27
CA ASN A 64 1.76 2.94 -5.95
C ASN A 64 1.97 1.46 -6.27
N ASN A 65 2.71 1.17 -7.34
CA ASN A 65 3.00 -0.18 -7.79
C ASN A 65 4.46 -0.26 -8.25
N PRO A 66 5.38 -0.62 -7.37
CA PRO A 66 6.80 -0.73 -7.69
C PRO A 66 7.05 -1.69 -8.86
N SER A 67 8.02 -1.35 -9.73
CA SER A 67 8.37 -2.18 -10.88
C SER A 67 8.87 -3.56 -10.46
N LYS A 68 8.33 -4.62 -11.05
CA LYS A 68 8.78 -6.01 -10.83
C LYS A 68 10.24 -6.25 -11.24
N THR A 69 10.72 -5.53 -12.24
CA THR A 69 12.14 -5.59 -12.64
C THR A 69 13.04 -5.04 -11.56
N ARG A 70 12.61 -3.98 -10.86
CA ARG A 70 13.38 -3.35 -9.79
C ARG A 70 13.27 -4.10 -8.46
N TYR A 71 12.08 -4.64 -8.18
CA TYR A 71 11.73 -5.36 -6.96
C TYR A 71 11.10 -6.71 -7.31
N PRO A 72 11.94 -7.72 -7.64
CA PRO A 72 11.45 -9.00 -8.16
C PRO A 72 10.87 -9.93 -7.11
N VAL A 73 11.13 -9.68 -5.82
CA VAL A 73 10.62 -10.47 -4.69
C VAL A 73 9.50 -9.72 -4.02
N ARG A 74 8.33 -10.34 -3.96
CA ARG A 74 7.09 -9.77 -3.45
C ARG A 74 6.46 -10.66 -2.42
N GLY A 75 5.67 -10.08 -1.54
CA GLY A 75 4.96 -10.83 -0.53
C GLY A 75 3.72 -10.13 -0.05
N VAL A 76 3.03 -10.79 0.86
CA VAL A 76 1.84 -10.28 1.53
C VAL A 76 2.04 -10.26 3.03
N ASP A 77 1.26 -9.47 3.73
CA ASP A 77 1.02 -9.65 5.15
C ASP A 77 -0.48 -9.82 5.38
N VAL A 78 -0.83 -10.70 6.32
CA VAL A 78 -2.19 -11.14 6.56
C VAL A 78 -2.48 -11.28 8.04
N SER A 79 -3.76 -11.16 8.38
CA SER A 79 -4.33 -11.39 9.71
C SER A 79 -5.71 -12.05 9.60
N HIS A 80 -6.45 -12.09 10.68
CA HIS A 80 -7.85 -12.56 10.65
C HIS A 80 -8.75 -11.78 9.68
N TYR A 81 -8.42 -10.54 9.32
CA TYR A 81 -9.21 -9.72 8.39
C TYR A 81 -9.31 -10.31 6.98
N GLN A 82 -8.34 -11.12 6.54
CA GLN A 82 -8.41 -11.85 5.29
C GLN A 82 -9.29 -13.11 5.38
N GLY A 83 -9.78 -13.46 6.58
CA GLY A 83 -10.69 -14.59 6.81
C GLY A 83 -10.08 -15.95 6.49
N GLU A 84 -10.82 -16.78 5.75
CA GLU A 84 -10.32 -18.07 5.28
C GLU A 84 -9.36 -17.86 4.09
N ILE A 85 -8.16 -18.45 4.18
CA ILE A 85 -7.14 -18.35 3.14
C ILE A 85 -6.87 -19.73 2.54
N ASP A 86 -7.14 -19.89 1.25
CA ASP A 86 -6.60 -21.00 0.47
C ASP A 86 -5.13 -20.71 0.10
N TRP A 87 -4.24 -21.15 0.96
CA TRP A 87 -2.81 -20.96 0.83
C TRP A 87 -2.21 -21.56 -0.44
N LYS A 88 -2.84 -22.59 -1.02
CA LYS A 88 -2.41 -23.16 -2.31
C LYS A 88 -2.75 -22.23 -3.47
N VAL A 89 -3.92 -21.58 -3.42
CA VAL A 89 -4.31 -20.61 -4.42
C VAL A 89 -3.48 -19.32 -4.28
N LEU A 90 -3.31 -18.84 -3.05
CA LEU A 90 -2.52 -17.64 -2.77
C LEU A 90 -1.05 -17.84 -3.16
N GLY A 91 -0.42 -18.95 -2.81
CA GLY A 91 0.99 -19.24 -3.10
C GLY A 91 1.31 -19.50 -4.58
N ARG A 92 0.30 -19.70 -5.44
CA ARG A 92 0.50 -19.81 -6.90
C ARG A 92 0.50 -18.47 -7.62
N GLN A 93 0.22 -17.40 -6.91
CA GLN A 93 0.25 -16.06 -7.48
C GLN A 93 1.68 -15.49 -7.45
N ASP A 94 1.85 -14.31 -7.94
CA ASP A 94 3.18 -13.69 -8.10
C ASP A 94 3.66 -13.08 -6.76
N ILE A 95 3.83 -13.95 -5.77
CA ILE A 95 4.37 -13.65 -4.44
C ILE A 95 5.37 -14.74 -4.00
N ASP A 96 6.33 -14.37 -3.21
CA ASP A 96 7.44 -15.22 -2.75
C ASP A 96 7.40 -15.44 -1.24
N PHE A 97 6.73 -14.56 -0.47
CA PHE A 97 6.68 -14.63 0.97
C PHE A 97 5.36 -14.13 1.57
N ALA A 98 5.13 -14.51 2.82
CA ALA A 98 4.00 -14.02 3.60
C ALA A 98 4.41 -13.80 5.06
N TYR A 99 3.94 -12.72 5.67
CA TYR A 99 3.93 -12.53 7.12
C TYR A 99 2.52 -12.70 7.66
N ILE A 100 2.38 -13.45 8.77
CA ILE A 100 1.10 -13.79 9.39
C ILE A 100 1.05 -13.15 10.78
N LYS A 101 -0.02 -12.39 11.08
CA LYS A 101 -0.25 -11.88 12.44
C LYS A 101 -0.37 -13.04 13.41
N ALA A 102 0.46 -13.04 14.44
CA ALA A 102 0.42 -14.05 15.49
C ALA A 102 -0.25 -13.51 16.74
N THR A 103 0.28 -12.43 17.28
CA THR A 103 -0.14 -11.89 18.57
C THR A 103 -0.17 -10.36 18.56
N GLU A 104 -0.85 -9.81 19.55
CA GLU A 104 -0.89 -8.38 19.85
C GLU A 104 -0.80 -8.16 21.35
N GLY A 105 0.08 -7.27 21.79
CA GLY A 105 0.28 -6.99 23.19
C GLY A 105 0.61 -8.25 24.00
N SER A 106 0.24 -8.25 25.28
CA SER A 106 0.60 -9.34 26.21
C SER A 106 -0.42 -10.46 26.30
N SER A 107 -1.53 -10.44 25.51
CA SER A 107 -2.61 -11.41 25.72
C SER A 107 -3.47 -11.77 24.52
N HIS A 108 -3.42 -11.00 23.42
CA HIS A 108 -4.27 -11.27 22.27
C HIS A 108 -3.54 -12.14 21.24
N VAL A 109 -4.18 -13.22 20.79
CA VAL A 109 -3.76 -14.07 19.67
C VAL A 109 -4.69 -13.81 18.51
N ASP A 110 -4.15 -13.60 17.30
CA ASP A 110 -4.97 -13.45 16.11
C ASP A 110 -5.83 -14.68 15.87
N GLU A 111 -7.13 -14.49 15.65
CA GLU A 111 -8.13 -15.57 15.59
C GLU A 111 -7.83 -16.61 14.50
N LYS A 112 -7.13 -16.22 13.44
CA LYS A 112 -6.75 -17.07 12.31
C LYS A 112 -5.30 -17.52 12.36
N PHE A 113 -4.52 -17.13 13.36
CA PHE A 113 -3.09 -17.40 13.40
C PHE A 113 -2.74 -18.88 13.23
N TYR A 114 -3.25 -19.74 14.10
CA TYR A 114 -2.88 -21.16 14.09
C TYR A 114 -3.29 -21.88 12.82
N GLN A 115 -4.45 -21.53 12.27
CA GLN A 115 -4.90 -22.06 10.99
C GLN A 115 -3.97 -21.60 9.86
N ASN A 116 -3.75 -20.29 9.72
CA ASN A 116 -2.88 -19.71 8.69
C ASN A 116 -1.45 -20.22 8.81
N TRP A 117 -0.92 -20.32 10.04
CA TRP A 117 0.42 -20.82 10.29
C TRP A 117 0.59 -22.27 9.83
N SER A 118 -0.35 -23.12 10.15
CA SER A 118 -0.34 -24.53 9.74
C SER A 118 -0.49 -24.71 8.23
N GLU A 119 -1.49 -24.04 7.63
CA GLU A 119 -1.84 -24.23 6.22
C GLU A 119 -0.84 -23.57 5.27
N SER A 120 -0.20 -22.47 5.69
CA SER A 120 0.83 -21.77 4.91
C SER A 120 2.05 -22.65 4.60
N ALA A 121 2.29 -23.71 5.38
CA ALA A 121 3.36 -24.69 5.11
C ALA A 121 3.25 -25.35 3.74
N LEU A 122 2.04 -25.42 3.18
CA LEU A 122 1.74 -26.04 1.89
C LEU A 122 1.76 -25.07 0.72
N SER A 123 2.02 -23.77 0.99
CA SER A 123 1.95 -22.72 -0.03
C SER A 123 3.19 -22.65 -0.93
N GLY A 124 4.35 -23.13 -0.44
CA GLY A 124 5.65 -22.94 -1.07
C GLY A 124 6.24 -21.53 -0.84
N LEU A 125 5.57 -20.68 -0.08
CA LEU A 125 6.06 -19.35 0.30
C LEU A 125 7.05 -19.42 1.46
N ALA A 126 7.98 -18.46 1.52
CA ALA A 126 8.73 -18.16 2.74
C ALA A 126 7.77 -17.47 3.73
N VAL A 127 7.56 -18.06 4.91
CA VAL A 127 6.56 -17.57 5.87
C VAL A 127 7.20 -17.09 7.15
N GLY A 128 6.73 -15.98 7.69
CA GLY A 128 7.08 -15.44 9.00
C GLY A 128 5.86 -15.07 9.82
N ALA A 129 6.06 -14.91 11.12
CA ALA A 129 5.03 -14.40 12.03
C ALA A 129 5.36 -12.98 12.45
N TYR A 130 4.33 -12.15 12.67
CA TYR A 130 4.53 -10.84 13.27
C TYR A 130 3.71 -10.65 14.55
N HIS A 131 4.26 -9.83 15.43
CA HIS A 131 3.69 -9.37 16.68
C HIS A 131 3.31 -7.90 16.55
N PHE A 132 2.07 -7.55 16.83
CA PHE A 132 1.62 -6.16 16.92
C PHE A 132 1.99 -5.59 18.29
N PHE A 133 2.92 -4.65 18.31
CA PHE A 133 3.44 -4.06 19.53
C PHE A 133 2.39 -3.19 20.23
N SER A 134 2.16 -3.46 21.49
CA SER A 134 1.29 -2.62 22.33
C SER A 134 2.12 -1.62 23.13
N PHE A 135 1.71 -0.36 23.06
CA PHE A 135 2.27 0.69 23.93
C PHE A 135 1.76 0.62 25.37
N ASP A 136 0.83 -0.30 25.67
CA ASP A 136 0.13 -0.38 26.97
C ASP A 136 0.55 -1.61 27.79
N SER A 137 1.54 -2.37 27.33
CA SER A 137 2.08 -3.54 28.06
C SER A 137 3.61 -3.63 27.97
N SER A 138 4.23 -4.29 28.94
CA SER A 138 5.70 -4.38 28.97
C SER A 138 6.23 -5.22 27.81
N GLY A 139 7.42 -4.88 27.29
CA GLY A 139 8.08 -5.65 26.23
C GLY A 139 8.38 -7.10 26.63
N LYS A 140 8.64 -7.34 27.93
CA LYS A 140 8.86 -8.69 28.47
C LYS A 140 7.59 -9.54 28.46
N ASP A 141 6.44 -8.97 28.80
CA ASP A 141 5.17 -9.71 28.77
C ASP A 141 4.73 -9.99 27.32
N GLN A 142 4.96 -9.04 26.41
CA GLN A 142 4.74 -9.22 24.96
C GLN A 142 5.65 -10.31 24.40
N LEU A 143 6.94 -10.33 24.77
CA LEU A 143 7.88 -11.38 24.41
C LEU A 143 7.40 -12.76 24.88
N ALA A 144 7.07 -12.88 26.17
CA ALA A 144 6.62 -14.14 26.75
C ALA A 144 5.36 -14.65 26.04
N HIS A 145 4.42 -13.76 25.75
CA HIS A 145 3.19 -14.10 25.03
C HIS A 145 3.47 -14.56 23.60
N PHE A 146 4.30 -13.84 22.83
CA PHE A 146 4.65 -14.23 21.46
C PHE A 146 5.36 -15.59 21.42
N ILE A 147 6.36 -15.84 22.29
CA ILE A 147 7.07 -17.11 22.34
C ILE A 147 6.14 -18.26 22.70
N GLN A 148 5.22 -18.05 23.66
CA GLN A 148 4.25 -19.06 24.06
C GLN A 148 3.30 -19.44 22.92
N CYS A 149 2.95 -18.49 22.06
CA CYS A 149 1.96 -18.68 21.00
C CYS A 149 2.55 -19.17 19.68
N LEU A 150 3.85 -18.92 19.41
CA LEU A 150 4.47 -19.26 18.13
C LEU A 150 4.95 -20.73 18.14
N PRO A 151 4.30 -21.63 17.35
CA PRO A 151 4.78 -23.00 17.22
C PRO A 151 6.14 -23.07 16.52
N ASP A 152 6.99 -23.96 16.96
CA ASP A 152 8.28 -24.24 16.32
C ASP A 152 8.07 -24.64 14.85
N ARG A 153 8.83 -24.02 13.97
CA ARG A 153 8.84 -24.33 12.55
C ARG A 153 10.17 -23.91 11.95
N GLU A 154 10.90 -24.88 11.42
CA GLU A 154 12.15 -24.62 10.71
C GLU A 154 11.92 -23.84 9.41
N GLY A 155 12.93 -23.11 9.00
CA GLY A 155 12.92 -22.42 7.71
C GLY A 155 11.96 -21.25 7.62
N THR A 156 11.59 -20.63 8.74
CA THR A 156 10.74 -19.44 8.74
C THR A 156 11.55 -18.15 8.54
N LEU A 157 10.85 -17.10 8.07
CA LEU A 157 11.40 -15.74 8.10
C LEU A 157 11.62 -15.30 9.55
N PRO A 158 12.52 -14.32 9.80
CA PRO A 158 12.67 -13.74 11.13
C PRO A 158 11.33 -13.27 11.68
N PRO A 159 11.09 -13.37 13.00
CA PRO A 159 9.93 -12.73 13.59
C PRO A 159 9.94 -11.23 13.31
N ALA A 160 8.77 -10.65 13.07
CA ALA A 160 8.62 -9.22 12.89
C ALA A 160 7.86 -8.60 14.06
N VAL A 161 8.23 -7.36 14.42
CA VAL A 161 7.53 -6.54 15.40
C VAL A 161 6.93 -5.34 14.68
N ASP A 162 5.62 -5.24 14.72
CA ASP A 162 4.83 -4.19 14.07
C ASP A 162 4.61 -3.03 15.06
N VAL A 163 5.23 -1.89 14.77
CA VAL A 163 5.21 -0.69 15.61
C VAL A 163 4.46 0.41 14.88
N GLU A 164 3.15 0.47 15.09
CA GLU A 164 2.32 1.53 14.51
C GLU A 164 1.32 2.09 15.52
N PHE A 165 0.82 3.29 15.26
CA PHE A 165 -0.16 3.91 16.14
C PHE A 165 -1.53 3.27 16.00
N TYR A 166 -2.19 3.04 17.13
CA TYR A 166 -3.57 2.57 17.23
C TYR A 166 -4.36 3.43 18.23
N GLY A 167 -5.68 3.37 18.17
CA GLY A 167 -6.56 4.13 19.03
C GLY A 167 -6.28 5.63 18.99
N ASP A 168 -5.98 6.23 20.11
CA ASP A 168 -5.63 7.64 20.25
C ASP A 168 -4.12 7.92 20.22
N LYS A 169 -3.27 6.90 20.07
CA LYS A 169 -1.82 7.02 20.18
C LYS A 169 -1.19 7.94 19.14
N ALA A 170 -1.81 8.11 17.97
CA ALA A 170 -1.33 9.07 16.99
C ALA A 170 -1.54 10.55 17.46
N ALA A 171 -2.62 10.80 18.21
CA ALA A 171 -2.89 12.12 18.79
C ALA A 171 -2.15 12.35 20.11
N ASN A 172 -1.94 11.28 20.88
CA ASN A 172 -1.27 11.27 22.18
C ASN A 172 -0.12 10.24 22.17
N PRO A 173 0.98 10.52 21.45
CA PRO A 173 2.07 9.54 21.28
C PRO A 173 2.75 9.24 22.62
N PRO A 174 2.99 7.96 22.94
CA PRO A 174 3.73 7.55 24.13
C PRO A 174 5.15 8.15 24.16
N ASN A 175 5.68 8.29 25.39
CA ASN A 175 7.02 8.84 25.58
C ASN A 175 8.06 7.97 24.83
N PRO A 176 8.92 8.56 23.96
CA PRO A 176 9.92 7.78 23.21
C PRO A 176 10.88 6.96 24.06
N ALA A 177 11.26 7.44 25.27
CA ALA A 177 12.15 6.69 26.14
C ALA A 177 11.50 5.42 26.71
N ASP A 178 10.22 5.47 27.03
CA ASP A 178 9.47 4.31 27.51
C ASP A 178 9.29 3.29 26.39
N VAL A 179 8.98 3.75 25.17
CA VAL A 179 8.87 2.88 23.99
C VAL A 179 10.22 2.25 23.67
N GLU A 180 11.31 3.00 23.73
CA GLU A 180 12.67 2.49 23.50
C GLU A 180 13.02 1.35 24.45
N GLN A 181 12.69 1.52 25.74
CA GLN A 181 12.92 0.49 26.76
C GLN A 181 12.10 -0.78 26.48
N GLU A 182 10.79 -0.65 26.24
CA GLU A 182 9.90 -1.80 26.11
C GLU A 182 10.08 -2.51 24.74
N LEU A 183 10.23 -1.75 23.66
CA LEU A 183 10.54 -2.29 22.35
C LEU A 183 11.93 -2.96 22.33
N GLY A 184 12.92 -2.34 22.96
CA GLY A 184 14.27 -2.92 23.12
C GLY A 184 14.23 -4.26 23.82
N ALA A 185 13.52 -4.36 24.96
CA ALA A 185 13.37 -5.61 25.70
C ALA A 185 12.70 -6.73 24.86
N LEU A 186 11.69 -6.39 24.06
CA LEU A 186 11.04 -7.34 23.15
C LEU A 186 12.00 -7.81 22.04
N LEU A 187 12.65 -6.87 21.34
CA LEU A 187 13.55 -7.19 20.21
C LEU A 187 14.76 -8.02 20.65
N GLU A 188 15.43 -7.62 21.73
CA GLU A 188 16.58 -8.36 22.28
C GLU A 188 16.16 -9.76 22.76
N GLY A 189 14.99 -9.87 23.37
CA GLY A 189 14.45 -11.16 23.79
C GLY A 189 14.13 -12.09 22.63
N LEU A 190 13.54 -11.57 21.54
CA LEU A 190 13.28 -12.32 20.31
C LEU A 190 14.59 -12.80 19.66
N GLU A 191 15.60 -11.93 19.58
CA GLU A 191 16.90 -12.29 19.04
C GLU A 191 17.58 -13.37 19.88
N ALA A 192 17.52 -13.25 21.21
CA ALA A 192 18.08 -14.26 22.12
C ALA A 192 17.36 -15.62 22.01
N GLN A 193 16.02 -15.60 21.83
CA GLN A 193 15.21 -16.81 21.74
C GLN A 193 15.43 -17.56 20.44
N TYR A 194 15.45 -16.85 19.31
CA TYR A 194 15.48 -17.49 17.98
C TYR A 194 16.86 -17.48 17.33
N GLY A 195 17.85 -16.79 17.91
CA GLY A 195 19.20 -16.65 17.32
C GLY A 195 19.21 -15.85 16.01
N ILE A 196 18.16 -15.11 15.73
CA ILE A 196 17.94 -14.37 14.48
C ILE A 196 17.49 -12.95 14.81
N VAL A 197 18.10 -11.94 14.15
CA VAL A 197 17.73 -10.54 14.32
C VAL A 197 16.28 -10.34 13.80
N PRO A 198 15.34 -9.89 14.64
CA PRO A 198 13.97 -9.65 14.22
C PRO A 198 13.86 -8.45 13.28
N VAL A 199 12.77 -8.39 12.53
CA VAL A 199 12.45 -7.27 11.63
C VAL A 199 11.52 -6.29 12.35
N ILE A 200 11.75 -4.99 12.20
CA ILE A 200 10.83 -3.97 12.70
C ILE A 200 9.97 -3.48 11.54
N TYR A 201 8.65 -3.70 11.62
CA TYR A 201 7.69 -3.01 10.76
C TYR A 201 7.29 -1.69 11.40
N ALA A 202 7.21 -0.63 10.59
CA ALA A 202 6.80 0.68 11.04
C ALA A 202 6.17 1.52 9.93
N THR A 203 5.25 2.42 10.29
CA THR A 203 4.88 3.55 9.44
C THR A 203 6.02 4.58 9.41
N GLU A 204 6.05 5.49 8.43
CA GLU A 204 7.06 6.57 8.42
C GLU A 204 6.97 7.44 9.69
N GLU A 205 5.77 7.59 10.26
CA GLU A 205 5.53 8.38 11.46
C GLU A 205 6.11 7.70 12.70
N SER A 206 5.79 6.44 12.96
CA SER A 206 6.32 5.69 14.11
C SER A 206 7.82 5.42 13.97
N TRP A 207 8.31 5.18 12.74
CA TRP A 207 9.74 5.05 12.49
C TRP A 207 10.52 6.32 12.87
N ASN A 208 10.07 7.50 12.44
CA ASN A 208 10.72 8.76 12.78
C ASN A 208 10.73 9.03 14.29
N LEU A 209 9.65 8.68 14.99
CA LEU A 209 9.51 9.00 16.41
C LEU A 209 10.22 8.00 17.32
N TYR A 210 10.18 6.69 17.01
CA TYR A 210 10.61 5.66 17.94
C TYR A 210 11.83 4.85 17.49
N ILE A 211 12.06 4.68 16.17
CA ILE A 211 12.99 3.67 15.68
C ILE A 211 14.29 4.29 15.16
N ARG A 212 14.17 5.34 14.37
CA ARG A 212 15.31 6.00 13.73
C ARG A 212 16.36 6.47 14.76
N GLY A 213 17.61 6.08 14.54
CA GLY A 213 18.74 6.43 15.41
C GLY A 213 18.80 5.65 16.74
N ARG A 214 17.81 4.77 17.02
CA ARG A 214 17.77 3.93 18.24
C ARG A 214 17.89 2.45 17.91
N PHE A 215 17.26 2.02 16.83
CA PHE A 215 17.17 0.62 16.45
C PHE A 215 17.73 0.33 15.04
N ASP A 216 18.69 1.11 14.57
CA ASP A 216 19.24 1.06 13.20
C ASP A 216 19.90 -0.29 12.85
N ARG A 217 20.25 -1.11 13.85
CA ARG A 217 20.80 -2.45 13.63
C ARG A 217 19.75 -3.48 13.20
N TYR A 218 18.47 -3.21 13.43
CA TYR A 218 17.37 -4.09 13.07
C TYR A 218 16.91 -3.83 11.63
N PRO A 219 16.68 -4.88 10.82
CA PRO A 219 16.13 -4.71 9.49
C PRO A 219 14.77 -3.99 9.52
N LEU A 220 14.61 -2.97 8.68
CA LEU A 220 13.40 -2.15 8.63
C LEU A 220 12.43 -2.66 7.56
N TRP A 221 11.19 -2.90 7.93
CA TRP A 221 10.05 -3.09 7.05
C TRP A 221 9.17 -1.83 7.14
N ILE A 222 9.28 -0.97 6.14
CA ILE A 222 8.65 0.36 6.18
C ILE A 222 7.33 0.38 5.41
N ARG A 223 6.32 1.01 5.97
CA ARG A 223 5.03 1.23 5.31
C ARG A 223 4.97 2.60 4.68
N ASN A 224 4.79 2.64 3.36
CA ASN A 224 4.35 3.83 2.64
C ASN A 224 3.54 3.40 1.41
N VAL A 225 2.20 3.49 1.50
CA VAL A 225 1.27 3.06 0.45
C VAL A 225 1.04 4.12 -0.63
N LYS A 226 1.64 5.30 -0.49
CA LYS A 226 1.45 6.43 -1.41
C LYS A 226 2.64 6.61 -2.36
N THR A 227 3.85 6.48 -1.84
CA THR A 227 5.09 6.72 -2.57
C THR A 227 6.18 5.76 -2.11
N LYS A 228 7.33 5.78 -2.79
CA LYS A 228 8.53 5.12 -2.27
C LYS A 228 8.88 5.67 -0.88
N PRO A 229 9.33 4.82 0.07
CA PRO A 229 9.68 5.25 1.43
C PRO A 229 10.68 6.40 1.46
N ARG A 230 10.46 7.32 2.39
CA ARG A 230 11.32 8.48 2.63
C ARG A 230 12.11 8.25 3.93
N THR A 231 13.12 7.42 3.86
CA THR A 231 13.98 7.07 5.00
C THR A 231 15.25 7.91 5.07
N GLU A 232 15.32 9.03 4.34
CA GLU A 232 16.45 9.98 4.33
C GLU A 232 17.82 9.32 4.06
N GLY A 233 17.82 8.19 3.33
CA GLY A 233 19.02 7.43 2.99
C GLY A 233 19.24 6.20 3.87
N GLU A 234 18.50 6.05 4.96
CA GLU A 234 18.55 4.83 5.76
C GLU A 234 18.05 3.62 4.96
N PRO A 235 18.74 2.48 5.06
CA PRO A 235 18.34 1.28 4.34
C PRO A 235 17.05 0.69 4.91
N TRP A 236 16.23 0.17 4.05
CA TRP A 236 15.08 -0.66 4.42
C TRP A 236 15.19 -2.04 3.76
N LEU A 237 14.65 -3.05 4.41
CA LEU A 237 14.64 -4.44 3.94
C LEU A 237 13.39 -4.75 3.14
N LEU A 238 12.23 -4.43 3.72
CA LEU A 238 10.91 -4.64 3.13
C LEU A 238 10.16 -3.31 3.04
N TRP A 239 9.31 -3.19 2.05
CA TRP A 239 8.44 -2.05 1.88
C TRP A 239 7.01 -2.51 1.59
N GLN A 240 6.08 -2.20 2.50
CA GLN A 240 4.65 -2.34 2.27
C GLN A 240 4.18 -1.15 1.41
N TYR A 241 3.91 -1.44 0.14
CA TYR A 241 3.69 -0.41 -0.86
C TYR A 241 2.22 -0.15 -1.20
N THR A 242 1.32 -1.06 -0.83
CA THR A 242 -0.13 -0.88 -1.01
C THR A 242 -0.90 -1.79 -0.07
N ASN A 243 -2.03 -1.31 0.39
CA ASN A 243 -3.06 -2.04 1.14
C ASN A 243 -4.34 -2.22 0.30
N ARG A 244 -4.22 -2.21 -1.03
CA ARG A 244 -5.38 -2.22 -1.95
C ARG A 244 -5.22 -3.22 -3.08
N GLN A 245 -4.33 -4.21 -2.93
CA GLN A 245 -4.20 -5.28 -3.91
C GLN A 245 -5.37 -6.26 -3.80
N ARG A 246 -5.78 -6.81 -4.94
CA ARG A 246 -6.68 -7.96 -4.99
C ARG A 246 -5.90 -9.17 -5.47
N LEU A 247 -5.87 -10.19 -4.65
CA LEU A 247 -5.38 -11.52 -5.02
C LEU A 247 -6.55 -12.52 -4.86
N GLY A 248 -6.40 -13.71 -5.41
CA GLY A 248 -7.33 -14.80 -5.17
C GLY A 248 -6.93 -15.61 -3.94
N GLY A 249 -7.87 -16.39 -3.40
CA GLY A 249 -7.57 -17.36 -2.35
C GLY A 249 -7.80 -16.85 -0.93
N TYR A 250 -8.56 -15.77 -0.74
CA TYR A 250 -9.02 -15.38 0.60
C TYR A 250 -10.44 -14.80 0.54
N GLU A 251 -11.21 -15.01 1.61
CA GLU A 251 -12.60 -14.58 1.75
C GLU A 251 -12.83 -14.07 3.19
N GLY A 252 -12.49 -12.81 3.45
CA GLY A 252 -12.64 -12.17 4.75
C GLY A 252 -13.39 -10.86 4.70
N GLU A 253 -13.36 -10.13 5.81
CA GLU A 253 -13.97 -8.80 5.92
C GLU A 253 -13.27 -7.79 5.02
N GLU A 254 -11.96 -7.91 4.85
CA GLU A 254 -11.19 -7.07 3.95
C GLU A 254 -11.18 -7.60 2.52
N THR A 255 -11.58 -6.73 1.61
CA THR A 255 -11.56 -7.00 0.16
C THR A 255 -10.15 -6.98 -0.42
N PHE A 256 -9.22 -6.34 0.27
CA PHE A 256 -7.86 -6.09 -0.19
C PHE A 256 -6.85 -6.79 0.71
N ILE A 257 -5.69 -7.05 0.13
CA ILE A 257 -4.54 -7.60 0.83
C ILE A 257 -3.34 -6.67 0.71
N ASP A 258 -2.55 -6.62 1.77
CA ASP A 258 -1.34 -5.82 1.84
C ASP A 258 -0.21 -6.46 1.04
N MET A 259 0.49 -5.62 0.25
CA MET A 259 1.57 -6.08 -0.60
C MET A 259 2.89 -5.43 -0.25
N ASN A 260 3.90 -6.26 -0.27
CA ASN A 260 5.26 -5.95 0.10
C ASN A 260 6.26 -6.24 -1.02
N VAL A 261 7.38 -5.54 -0.99
CA VAL A 261 8.54 -5.85 -1.82
C VAL A 261 9.79 -5.90 -0.97
N TYR A 262 10.70 -6.79 -1.36
CA TYR A 262 12.06 -6.83 -0.83
C TYR A 262 12.95 -5.81 -1.58
N CYS A 263 13.88 -5.17 -0.89
CA CYS A 263 14.70 -4.07 -1.43
C CYS A 263 15.70 -4.49 -2.51
N GLY A 264 16.09 -5.78 -2.52
CA GLY A 264 17.18 -6.31 -3.32
C GLY A 264 16.76 -7.21 -4.50
N SER A 265 17.75 -7.91 -5.07
CA SER A 265 17.54 -8.91 -6.11
C SER A 265 17.01 -10.22 -5.52
N ARG A 266 16.57 -11.13 -6.39
CA ARG A 266 16.18 -12.50 -5.99
C ARG A 266 17.36 -13.27 -5.37
N GLU A 267 18.55 -13.14 -5.93
CA GLU A 267 19.76 -13.74 -5.38
C GLU A 267 20.06 -13.23 -3.96
N GLN A 268 19.91 -11.92 -3.74
CA GLN A 268 20.10 -11.34 -2.41
C GLN A 268 19.05 -11.82 -1.41
N TRP A 269 17.79 -12.01 -1.86
CA TRP A 269 16.73 -12.61 -1.07
C TRP A 269 17.06 -14.06 -0.67
N GLU A 270 17.47 -14.88 -1.64
CA GLU A 270 17.84 -16.29 -1.41
C GLU A 270 19.03 -16.39 -0.46
N ASN A 271 20.00 -15.49 -0.55
CA ASN A 271 21.11 -15.42 0.40
C ASN A 271 20.67 -14.97 1.80
N TRP A 272 19.78 -14.00 1.88
CA TRP A 272 19.25 -13.50 3.15
C TRP A 272 18.35 -14.53 3.84
N TYR A 273 17.47 -15.17 3.10
CA TYR A 273 16.53 -16.17 3.59
C TYR A 273 17.12 -17.58 3.60
N GLY A 274 17.78 -18.01 2.53
CA GLY A 274 18.21 -19.39 2.30
C GLY A 274 19.42 -19.84 3.13
N ASN A 275 20.30 -18.93 3.57
CA ASN A 275 21.41 -19.29 4.45
C ASN A 275 20.98 -19.70 5.86
N ARG A 276 19.74 -19.44 6.23
CA ARG A 276 19.14 -19.80 7.53
C ARG A 276 18.60 -21.23 7.56
N ASN A 277 18.35 -21.82 6.40
CA ASN A 277 17.85 -23.19 6.27
C ASN A 277 18.98 -24.23 6.17
N LYS A 278 20.25 -23.81 6.31
CA LYS A 278 21.43 -24.67 6.17
C LYS A 278 22.22 -24.84 7.47
N SER A 279 21.82 -24.18 8.54
CA SER A 279 22.40 -24.32 9.88
C SER A 279 21.49 -25.15 10.78
#